data_541fbcc5f7f3b4d511d2343a55bef7b9
#
_entry.id   541fbcc5f7f3b4d511d2343a55bef7b9
#
_cell.length_a   1.000
_cell.length_b   1.000
_cell.length_c   1.000
_cell.angle_alpha   90.00
_cell.angle_beta   90.00
_cell.angle_gamma   90.00
#
_symmetry.space_group_name_H-M   'P 1'
#
loop_
_entity.id
_entity.type
_entity.pdbx_description
1 polymer ?
#
loop_
_entity_poly.entity_id
_entity_poly.type
_entity_poly.pdbx_seq_one_letter_code
_entity_poly.pdbx_strand_id
1 'polypeptide(L)'
;IGKFEAATRATATAIDELVDGTYFTIIAGTEKASAVYPDDGWPTPASAATRAEAKRAVDGLRPGGGTAMGTWLAHVRGIVVGHPGMLTHAILLTDGKDEHETPEQMRQEIALSEGQFTCDCRGVGTKWHVEELRAISSALLGTVDIVADPADLADDFADMMRTSMGKSIPDLTLRLWTPAGARIAFVKQVAPTVEDLTHRRVEAGNQRGDYPLGSWGAEDRDYHIQVEVEPAAAGREKLAARVSVVAGEEVVGEGLVNAVWTADTEKSAQISRRVAHYTGQAELAAAVQEGLSARKSGDVPTATAKLQRAMELAVESGNDGTAKLLRGVIEVDERTGTARLRREVAAADEMALDARSTRTARVRKED
;
A
#
# COMPACT_ATOMS: atom_id res chain seq x y z
N ILE A 1 20.01 19.74 -6.59
CA ILE A 1 18.65 20.30 -6.58
C ILE A 1 18.13 20.19 -5.17
N GLY A 2 17.57 21.28 -4.61
CA GLY A 2 16.94 21.24 -3.29
C GLY A 2 15.67 20.40 -3.29
N LYS A 3 15.31 19.80 -2.15
CA LYS A 3 14.09 18.97 -2.04
C LYS A 3 12.83 19.73 -2.46
N PHE A 4 12.71 20.99 -2.05
CA PHE A 4 11.57 21.83 -2.40
C PHE A 4 11.48 22.10 -3.91
N GLU A 5 12.59 22.42 -4.55
CA GLU A 5 12.67 22.61 -6.01
C GLU A 5 12.35 21.30 -6.76
N ALA A 6 12.80 20.15 -6.23
CA ALA A 6 12.44 18.86 -6.78
C ALA A 6 10.94 18.57 -6.65
N ALA A 7 10.33 18.91 -5.50
CA ALA A 7 8.90 18.74 -5.27
C ALA A 7 8.05 19.62 -6.21
N THR A 8 8.40 20.89 -6.38
CA THR A 8 7.68 21.77 -7.32
C THR A 8 7.81 21.28 -8.76
N ARG A 9 8.99 20.82 -9.18
CA ARG A 9 9.19 20.23 -10.50
C ARG A 9 8.39 18.95 -10.70
N ALA A 10 8.39 18.04 -9.71
CA ALA A 10 7.62 16.81 -9.75
C ALA A 10 6.11 17.09 -9.83
N THR A 11 5.63 18.07 -9.07
CA THR A 11 4.23 18.51 -9.15
C THR A 11 3.90 19.06 -10.53
N ALA A 12 4.79 19.86 -11.15
CA ALA A 12 4.61 20.32 -12.52
C ALA A 12 4.56 19.18 -13.53
N THR A 13 5.41 18.15 -13.37
CA THR A 13 5.39 16.93 -14.19
C THR A 13 4.07 16.15 -14.00
N ALA A 14 3.61 15.99 -12.76
CA ALA A 14 2.32 15.34 -12.48
C ALA A 14 1.14 16.09 -13.13
N ILE A 15 1.17 17.41 -13.14
CA ILE A 15 0.15 18.25 -13.81
C ILE A 15 0.14 17.97 -15.33
N ASP A 16 1.30 17.77 -15.94
CA ASP A 16 1.39 17.49 -17.38
C ASP A 16 0.83 16.11 -17.76
N GLU A 17 0.87 15.14 -16.85
CA GLU A 17 0.32 13.79 -17.06
C GLU A 17 -1.21 13.70 -16.87
N LEU A 18 -1.87 14.76 -16.39
CA LEU A 18 -3.32 14.78 -16.24
C LEU A 18 -4.01 14.66 -17.60
N VAL A 19 -4.97 13.75 -17.72
CA VAL A 19 -5.83 13.65 -18.90
C VAL A 19 -6.83 14.81 -18.92
N ASP A 20 -7.10 15.38 -20.08
CA ASP A 20 -8.07 16.46 -20.25
C ASP A 20 -9.42 16.10 -19.66
N GLY A 21 -10.01 17.02 -18.90
CA GLY A 21 -11.27 16.83 -18.21
C GLY A 21 -11.14 16.17 -16.83
N THR A 22 -9.97 15.66 -16.44
CA THR A 22 -9.74 15.19 -15.07
C THR A 22 -9.80 16.36 -14.11
N TYR A 23 -10.63 16.26 -13.07
CA TYR A 23 -10.68 17.29 -12.03
C TYR A 23 -9.49 17.18 -11.10
N PHE A 24 -8.84 18.29 -10.81
CA PHE A 24 -7.69 18.34 -9.94
C PHE A 24 -7.61 19.59 -9.10
N THR A 25 -6.91 19.48 -7.97
CA THR A 25 -6.54 20.60 -7.09
C THR A 25 -5.16 20.36 -6.53
N ILE A 26 -4.46 21.41 -6.18
CA ILE A 26 -3.12 21.37 -5.58
C ILE A 26 -3.19 22.05 -4.21
N ILE A 27 -2.69 21.36 -3.20
CA ILE A 27 -2.73 21.75 -1.81
C ILE A 27 -1.30 21.85 -1.29
N ALA A 28 -0.96 22.95 -0.65
CA ALA A 28 0.27 23.07 0.13
C ALA A 28 0.00 22.60 1.55
N GLY A 29 0.75 21.58 1.97
CA GLY A 29 0.72 21.01 3.30
C GLY A 29 1.85 21.58 4.16
N THR A 30 1.46 22.21 5.27
CA THR A 30 2.34 22.66 6.35
C THR A 30 1.73 22.21 7.68
N GLU A 31 1.86 22.97 8.76
CA GLU A 31 1.00 22.83 9.95
C GLU A 31 -0.49 23.03 9.64
N LYS A 32 -0.79 23.51 8.43
CA LYS A 32 -2.13 23.68 7.86
C LYS A 32 -2.13 23.15 6.44
N ALA A 33 -3.33 22.91 5.90
CA ALA A 33 -3.53 22.67 4.47
C ALA A 33 -4.12 23.94 3.84
N SER A 34 -3.55 24.36 2.72
CA SER A 34 -4.04 25.54 1.98
C SER A 34 -4.07 25.28 0.48
N ALA A 35 -5.11 25.76 -0.18
CA ALA A 35 -5.21 25.66 -1.62
C ALA A 35 -4.10 26.46 -2.31
N VAL A 36 -3.48 25.85 -3.31
CA VAL A 36 -2.50 26.47 -4.21
C VAL A 36 -3.14 26.77 -5.56
N TYR A 37 -3.91 25.80 -6.05
CA TYR A 37 -4.65 25.92 -7.30
C TYR A 37 -5.83 24.92 -7.33
N PRO A 38 -7.02 25.35 -7.72
CA PRO A 38 -7.45 26.75 -7.81
C PRO A 38 -7.47 27.46 -6.45
N ASP A 39 -7.50 28.80 -6.45
CA ASP A 39 -7.42 29.63 -5.23
C ASP A 39 -8.56 29.36 -4.25
N ASP A 40 -9.75 28.97 -4.75
CA ASP A 40 -10.91 28.61 -3.94
C ASP A 40 -10.84 27.19 -3.36
N GLY A 41 -9.83 26.38 -3.77
CA GLY A 41 -9.60 25.04 -3.32
C GLY A 41 -10.50 23.97 -3.95
N TRP A 42 -11.44 24.35 -4.82
CA TRP A 42 -12.32 23.41 -5.48
C TRP A 42 -11.70 22.83 -6.76
N PRO A 43 -11.78 21.50 -6.97
CA PRO A 43 -11.21 20.88 -8.15
C PRO A 43 -11.71 21.48 -9.46
N THR A 44 -10.81 21.74 -10.38
CA THR A 44 -11.10 22.25 -11.72
C THR A 44 -10.71 21.23 -12.79
N PRO A 45 -11.40 21.16 -13.95
CA PRO A 45 -11.04 20.22 -15.01
C PRO A 45 -9.71 20.60 -15.68
N ALA A 46 -8.89 19.59 -15.91
CA ALA A 46 -7.61 19.72 -16.61
C ALA A 46 -7.83 20.15 -18.07
N SER A 47 -7.09 21.15 -18.49
CA SER A 47 -6.97 21.65 -19.85
C SER A 47 -5.60 22.27 -20.03
N ALA A 48 -5.22 22.63 -21.25
CA ALA A 48 -3.96 23.33 -21.49
C ALA A 48 -3.85 24.62 -20.66
N ALA A 49 -4.96 25.38 -20.53
CA ALA A 49 -5.00 26.62 -19.75
C ALA A 49 -4.85 26.37 -18.24
N THR A 50 -5.66 25.46 -17.67
CA THR A 50 -5.64 25.18 -16.23
C THR A 50 -4.33 24.54 -15.78
N ARG A 51 -3.70 23.67 -16.61
CA ARG A 51 -2.35 23.15 -16.32
C ARG A 51 -1.30 24.27 -16.28
N ALA A 52 -1.35 25.21 -17.23
CA ALA A 52 -0.41 26.34 -17.27
C ALA A 52 -0.60 27.27 -16.05
N GLU A 53 -1.83 27.51 -15.63
CA GLU A 53 -2.15 28.29 -14.43
C GLU A 53 -1.67 27.58 -13.16
N ALA A 54 -1.95 26.29 -13.02
CA ALA A 54 -1.52 25.48 -11.89
C ALA A 54 0.01 25.47 -11.75
N LYS A 55 0.75 25.27 -12.85
CA LYS A 55 2.22 25.29 -12.82
C LYS A 55 2.76 26.66 -12.39
N ARG A 56 2.17 27.76 -12.83
CA ARG A 56 2.54 29.12 -12.35
C ARG A 56 2.27 29.29 -10.84
N ALA A 57 1.16 28.76 -10.35
CA ALA A 57 0.85 28.80 -8.92
C ALA A 57 1.87 27.99 -8.10
N VAL A 58 2.26 26.81 -8.56
CA VAL A 58 3.29 25.96 -7.94
C VAL A 58 4.67 26.65 -7.94
N ASP A 59 5.06 27.30 -9.04
CA ASP A 59 6.32 28.05 -9.14
C ASP A 59 6.37 29.25 -8.17
N GLY A 60 5.21 29.77 -7.81
CA GLY A 60 5.05 30.85 -6.83
C GLY A 60 5.26 30.43 -5.37
N LEU A 61 5.24 29.14 -5.07
CA LEU A 61 5.38 28.62 -3.71
C LEU A 61 6.74 28.95 -3.10
N ARG A 62 6.79 29.00 -1.77
CA ARG A 62 8.01 29.16 -0.99
C ARG A 62 8.12 28.08 0.05
N PRO A 63 9.33 27.55 0.31
CA PRO A 63 9.54 26.57 1.36
C PRO A 63 9.26 27.16 2.74
N GLY A 64 8.65 26.36 3.62
CA GLY A 64 8.40 26.76 5.01
C GLY A 64 7.24 26.01 5.63
N GLY A 65 7.05 26.24 6.92
CA GLY A 65 6.02 25.58 7.73
C GLY A 65 6.45 24.21 8.28
N GLY A 66 5.60 23.66 9.12
CA GLY A 66 5.76 22.33 9.71
C GLY A 66 5.01 21.25 8.93
N THR A 67 4.79 20.12 9.57
CA THR A 67 4.10 18.94 8.99
C THR A 67 2.96 18.53 9.90
N ALA A 68 1.74 18.46 9.36
CA ALA A 68 0.52 18.00 10.02
C ALA A 68 -0.32 17.17 9.04
N MET A 69 0.08 15.91 8.84
CA MET A 69 -0.47 15.07 7.77
C MET A 69 -1.94 14.73 7.97
N GLY A 70 -2.40 14.56 9.21
CA GLY A 70 -3.82 14.36 9.52
C GLY A 70 -4.67 15.56 9.11
N THR A 71 -4.17 16.77 9.35
CA THR A 71 -4.82 18.03 8.90
C THR A 71 -4.93 18.07 7.37
N TRP A 72 -3.91 17.59 6.64
CA TRP A 72 -3.96 17.51 5.18
C TRP A 72 -5.04 16.51 4.71
N LEU A 73 -5.13 15.34 5.35
CA LEU A 73 -6.16 14.34 5.05
C LEU A 73 -7.57 14.89 5.32
N ALA A 74 -7.76 15.61 6.43
CA ALA A 74 -9.03 16.27 6.75
C ALA A 74 -9.44 17.28 5.67
N HIS A 75 -8.49 18.03 5.12
CA HIS A 75 -8.74 18.98 4.04
C HIS A 75 -9.19 18.26 2.76
N VAL A 76 -8.50 17.18 2.36
CA VAL A 76 -8.90 16.36 1.20
C VAL A 76 -10.30 15.79 1.41
N ARG A 77 -10.60 15.26 2.60
CA ARG A 77 -11.95 14.74 2.94
C ARG A 77 -13.03 15.81 2.78
N GLY A 78 -12.75 17.05 3.16
CA GLY A 78 -13.66 18.17 2.94
C GLY A 78 -13.99 18.40 1.45
N ILE A 79 -13.00 18.27 0.58
CA ILE A 79 -13.18 18.35 -0.88
C ILE A 79 -14.05 17.20 -1.38
N VAL A 80 -13.78 15.97 -0.94
CA VAL A 80 -14.52 14.75 -1.34
C VAL A 80 -16.00 14.87 -0.96
N VAL A 81 -16.29 15.33 0.26
CA VAL A 81 -17.68 15.54 0.72
C VAL A 81 -18.43 16.55 -0.18
N GLY A 82 -17.72 17.56 -0.67
CA GLY A 82 -18.29 18.54 -1.61
C GLY A 82 -18.54 17.99 -3.02
N HIS A 83 -17.98 16.82 -3.36
CA HIS A 83 -18.07 16.21 -4.69
C HIS A 83 -18.48 14.73 -4.61
N PRO A 84 -19.70 14.43 -4.15
CA PRO A 84 -20.15 13.05 -3.96
C PRO A 84 -20.16 12.29 -5.30
N GLY A 85 -19.67 11.05 -5.27
CA GLY A 85 -19.62 10.16 -6.44
C GLY A 85 -18.42 10.35 -7.36
N MET A 86 -17.51 11.27 -7.06
CA MET A 86 -16.23 11.37 -7.76
C MET A 86 -15.21 10.41 -7.16
N LEU A 87 -14.56 9.64 -8.03
CA LEU A 87 -13.38 8.86 -7.65
C LEU A 87 -12.24 9.84 -7.35
N THR A 88 -11.80 9.87 -6.09
CA THR A 88 -10.74 10.77 -5.65
C THR A 88 -9.47 9.98 -5.33
N HIS A 89 -8.37 10.41 -5.91
CA HIS A 89 -7.03 9.93 -5.63
C HIS A 89 -6.16 11.09 -5.15
N ALA A 90 -5.53 10.92 -4.00
CA ALA A 90 -4.58 11.88 -3.44
C ALA A 90 -3.15 11.37 -3.59
N ILE A 91 -2.21 12.27 -3.84
CA ILE A 91 -0.78 12.03 -3.76
C ILE A 91 -0.25 12.92 -2.65
N LEU A 92 0.28 12.30 -1.59
CA LEU A 92 0.88 12.97 -0.46
C LEU A 92 2.40 12.92 -0.58
N LEU A 93 3.02 14.08 -0.61
CA LEU A 93 4.47 14.22 -0.62
C LEU A 93 4.92 14.93 0.66
N THR A 94 5.90 14.34 1.34
CA THR A 94 6.52 14.96 2.52
C THR A 94 8.02 14.73 2.54
N ASP A 95 8.76 15.64 3.13
CA ASP A 95 10.19 15.48 3.44
C ASP A 95 10.47 15.53 4.96
N GLY A 96 9.42 15.61 5.76
CA GLY A 96 9.46 15.67 7.22
C GLY A 96 8.48 14.71 7.89
N LYS A 97 8.72 14.44 9.17
CA LYS A 97 7.81 13.69 10.04
C LYS A 97 6.68 14.62 10.53
N ASP A 98 5.58 14.02 10.96
CA ASP A 98 4.51 14.76 11.63
C ASP A 98 4.99 15.29 13.00
N GLU A 99 5.01 16.62 13.15
CA GLU A 99 5.49 17.30 14.36
C GLU A 99 4.43 18.18 15.03
N HIS A 100 3.26 18.35 14.37
CA HIS A 100 2.23 19.28 14.81
C HIS A 100 0.93 18.62 15.24
N GLU A 101 0.91 17.29 15.21
CA GLU A 101 -0.23 16.49 15.63
C GLU A 101 0.21 15.38 16.58
N THR A 102 -0.70 14.93 17.45
CA THR A 102 -0.43 13.72 18.22
C THR A 102 -0.67 12.48 17.38
N PRO A 103 -0.03 11.34 17.69
CA PRO A 103 -0.32 10.08 17.00
C PRO A 103 -1.80 9.70 17.06
N GLU A 104 -2.54 10.08 18.11
CA GLU A 104 -3.97 9.86 18.27
C GLU A 104 -4.78 10.68 17.26
N GLN A 105 -4.45 11.97 17.10
CA GLN A 105 -5.10 12.86 16.13
C GLN A 105 -4.88 12.35 14.71
N MET A 106 -3.66 11.99 14.35
CA MET A 106 -3.35 11.43 13.04
C MET A 106 -4.12 10.14 12.78
N ARG A 107 -4.17 9.19 13.74
CA ARG A 107 -4.96 7.96 13.62
C ARG A 107 -6.44 8.23 13.42
N GLN A 108 -7.00 9.20 14.13
CA GLN A 108 -8.40 9.60 13.98
C GLN A 108 -8.68 10.12 12.57
N GLU A 109 -7.84 11.00 12.03
CA GLU A 109 -8.02 11.56 10.70
C GLU A 109 -7.85 10.51 9.60
N ILE A 110 -6.94 9.55 9.78
CA ILE A 110 -6.79 8.38 8.90
C ILE A 110 -8.10 7.57 8.90
N ALA A 111 -8.61 7.21 10.07
CA ALA A 111 -9.84 6.42 10.20
C ALA A 111 -11.07 7.11 9.58
N LEU A 112 -11.19 8.42 9.75
CA LEU A 112 -12.26 9.21 9.13
C LEU A 112 -12.15 9.32 7.61
N SER A 113 -10.96 9.11 7.07
CA SER A 113 -10.67 9.19 5.63
C SER A 113 -10.80 7.84 4.91
N GLU A 114 -10.87 6.73 5.66
CA GLU A 114 -11.05 5.38 5.07
C GLU A 114 -12.30 5.31 4.20
N GLY A 115 -12.14 4.76 2.98
CA GLY A 115 -13.24 4.63 2.03
C GLY A 115 -13.69 5.94 1.37
N GLN A 116 -13.10 7.09 1.72
CA GLN A 116 -13.43 8.38 1.12
C GLN A 116 -12.61 8.67 -0.13
N PHE A 117 -11.33 8.31 -0.11
CA PHE A 117 -10.40 8.47 -1.23
C PHE A 117 -9.22 7.52 -1.09
N THR A 118 -8.46 7.32 -2.16
CA THR A 118 -7.19 6.58 -2.13
C THR A 118 -6.02 7.56 -2.01
N CYS A 119 -4.92 7.15 -1.35
CA CYS A 119 -3.77 8.03 -1.12
C CYS A 119 -2.46 7.29 -1.31
N ASP A 120 -1.70 7.68 -2.32
CA ASP A 120 -0.30 7.29 -2.48
C ASP A 120 0.62 8.26 -1.74
N CYS A 121 1.56 7.72 -0.99
CA CYS A 121 2.48 8.50 -0.16
C CYS A 121 3.91 8.39 -0.67
N ARG A 122 4.60 9.52 -0.73
CA ARG A 122 6.03 9.61 -1.07
C ARG A 122 6.79 10.42 -0.05
N GLY A 123 7.84 9.84 0.48
CA GLY A 123 8.76 10.54 1.36
C GLY A 123 10.06 10.89 0.63
N VAL A 124 10.51 12.13 0.70
CA VAL A 124 11.72 12.63 0.04
C VAL A 124 12.87 12.75 1.03
N GLY A 125 13.98 12.08 0.70
CA GLY A 125 15.11 11.98 1.61
C GLY A 125 14.82 11.15 2.85
N THR A 126 15.39 11.48 4.00
CA THR A 126 15.42 10.57 5.16
C THR A 126 14.94 11.20 6.48
N LYS A 127 14.21 12.31 6.45
CA LYS A 127 13.75 13.01 7.67
C LYS A 127 12.26 12.78 8.00
N TRP A 128 11.64 11.79 7.39
CA TRP A 128 10.24 11.39 7.62
C TRP A 128 10.19 9.97 8.20
N HIS A 129 9.03 9.52 8.66
CA HIS A 129 8.85 8.19 9.24
C HIS A 129 8.06 7.27 8.31
N VAL A 130 8.62 6.10 8.03
CA VAL A 130 7.97 5.11 7.16
C VAL A 130 6.65 4.64 7.74
N GLU A 131 6.57 4.46 9.05
CA GLU A 131 5.37 4.01 9.74
C GLU A 131 4.18 4.99 9.58
N GLU A 132 4.45 6.31 9.59
CA GLU A 132 3.41 7.34 9.39
C GLU A 132 2.82 7.26 7.99
N LEU A 133 3.65 7.25 6.96
CA LEU A 133 3.19 7.15 5.57
C LEU A 133 2.56 5.80 5.24
N ARG A 134 3.08 4.72 5.83
CA ARG A 134 2.49 3.38 5.68
C ARG A 134 1.10 3.33 6.30
N ALA A 135 0.90 3.91 7.49
CA ALA A 135 -0.41 3.97 8.12
C ALA A 135 -1.44 4.67 7.22
N ILE A 136 -1.06 5.78 6.58
CA ILE A 136 -1.92 6.50 5.64
C ILE A 136 -2.19 5.65 4.39
N SER A 137 -1.14 5.19 3.71
CA SER A 137 -1.28 4.48 2.44
C SER A 137 -2.03 3.15 2.59
N SER A 138 -1.75 2.39 3.66
CA SER A 138 -2.48 1.14 3.95
C SER A 138 -3.95 1.41 4.21
N ALA A 139 -4.30 2.35 5.07
CA ALA A 139 -5.69 2.68 5.37
C ALA A 139 -6.44 3.19 4.14
N LEU A 140 -5.79 3.96 3.29
CA LEU A 140 -6.39 4.60 2.11
C LEU A 140 -6.11 3.86 0.79
N LEU A 141 -5.78 2.55 0.87
CA LEU A 141 -5.61 1.66 -0.29
C LEU A 141 -4.62 2.17 -1.35
N GLY A 142 -3.61 2.90 -0.93
CA GLY A 142 -2.53 3.40 -1.77
C GLY A 142 -1.20 2.69 -1.52
N THR A 143 -0.13 3.32 -1.95
CA THR A 143 1.25 2.84 -1.83
C THR A 143 2.12 3.82 -1.05
N VAL A 144 3.19 3.31 -0.44
CA VAL A 144 4.24 4.13 0.16
C VAL A 144 5.58 3.80 -0.48
N ASP A 145 6.36 4.83 -0.75
CA ASP A 145 7.75 4.66 -1.18
C ASP A 145 8.63 5.83 -0.75
N ILE A 146 9.94 5.61 -0.81
CA ILE A 146 10.96 6.63 -0.62
C ILE A 146 11.54 7.07 -1.95
N VAL A 147 11.70 8.36 -2.12
CA VAL A 147 12.52 8.96 -3.17
C VAL A 147 13.81 9.47 -2.51
N ALA A 148 14.83 8.63 -2.54
CA ALA A 148 16.09 8.90 -1.85
C ALA A 148 16.86 10.07 -2.50
N ASP A 149 16.91 10.11 -3.83
CA ASP A 149 17.44 11.24 -4.60
C ASP A 149 16.29 12.14 -5.08
N PRO A 150 16.24 13.41 -4.63
CA PRO A 150 15.23 14.35 -5.13
C PRO A 150 15.21 14.50 -6.66
N ALA A 151 16.28 14.16 -7.36
CA ALA A 151 16.31 14.22 -8.83
C ALA A 151 15.33 13.22 -9.50
N ASP A 152 15.07 12.09 -8.86
CA ASP A 152 14.20 11.02 -9.38
C ASP A 152 12.71 11.30 -9.13
N LEU A 153 12.38 12.32 -8.34
CA LEU A 153 11.01 12.58 -7.90
C LEU A 153 10.05 12.88 -9.07
N ALA A 154 10.52 13.57 -10.10
CA ALA A 154 9.69 13.91 -11.25
C ALA A 154 9.27 12.66 -12.04
N ASP A 155 10.18 11.70 -12.22
CA ASP A 155 9.90 10.45 -12.94
C ASP A 155 8.96 9.56 -12.11
N ASP A 156 9.16 9.47 -10.79
CA ASP A 156 8.25 8.73 -9.89
C ASP A 156 6.82 9.30 -9.94
N PHE A 157 6.69 10.63 -9.93
CA PHE A 157 5.38 11.28 -10.02
C PHE A 157 4.72 11.07 -11.38
N ALA A 158 5.47 11.13 -12.48
CA ALA A 158 4.95 10.83 -13.82
C ALA A 158 4.41 9.39 -13.90
N ASP A 159 5.16 8.42 -13.38
CA ASP A 159 4.73 7.01 -13.36
C ASP A 159 3.48 6.81 -12.51
N MET A 160 3.43 7.44 -11.36
CA MET A 160 2.30 7.40 -10.44
C MET A 160 1.04 8.01 -11.07
N MET A 161 1.17 9.15 -11.74
CA MET A 161 0.07 9.80 -12.43
C MET A 161 -0.43 8.98 -13.61
N ARG A 162 0.47 8.41 -14.44
CA ARG A 162 0.08 7.51 -15.54
C ARG A 162 -0.70 6.30 -15.02
N THR A 163 -0.24 5.71 -13.92
CA THR A 163 -0.96 4.60 -13.27
C THR A 163 -2.34 5.03 -12.78
N SER A 164 -2.44 6.20 -12.15
CA SER A 164 -3.70 6.74 -11.66
C SER A 164 -4.68 7.06 -12.80
N MET A 165 -4.19 7.69 -13.88
CA MET A 165 -5.01 8.00 -15.06
C MET A 165 -5.47 6.74 -15.81
N GLY A 166 -4.75 5.63 -15.68
CA GLY A 166 -5.11 4.32 -16.26
C GLY A 166 -6.21 3.59 -15.49
N LYS A 167 -6.66 4.09 -14.35
CA LYS A 167 -7.70 3.44 -13.55
C LYS A 167 -9.09 3.72 -14.13
N SER A 168 -9.75 2.66 -14.60
CA SER A 168 -11.06 2.75 -15.28
C SER A 168 -12.23 2.26 -14.43
N ILE A 169 -11.95 1.46 -13.38
CA ILE A 169 -12.96 0.93 -12.47
C ILE A 169 -12.78 1.64 -11.12
N PRO A 170 -13.77 2.46 -10.70
CA PRO A 170 -13.60 3.33 -9.54
C PRO A 170 -13.50 2.57 -8.23
N ASP A 171 -14.30 1.53 -8.07
CA ASP A 171 -14.38 0.80 -6.81
C ASP A 171 -14.72 -0.67 -7.07
N LEU A 172 -13.79 -1.55 -6.71
CA LEU A 172 -14.03 -2.98 -6.67
C LEU A 172 -14.15 -3.43 -5.22
N THR A 173 -15.05 -4.38 -5.03
CA THR A 173 -15.30 -5.02 -3.74
C THR A 173 -15.16 -6.52 -3.87
N LEU A 174 -14.42 -7.14 -2.95
CA LEU A 174 -14.42 -8.58 -2.76
C LEU A 174 -15.55 -8.94 -1.81
N ARG A 175 -16.59 -9.59 -2.33
CA ARG A 175 -17.74 -10.06 -1.55
C ARG A 175 -17.59 -11.53 -1.22
N LEU A 176 -17.61 -11.86 0.06
CA LEU A 176 -17.50 -13.20 0.56
C LEU A 176 -18.81 -13.62 1.24
N TRP A 177 -19.37 -14.71 0.77
CA TRP A 177 -20.48 -15.39 1.43
C TRP A 177 -19.98 -16.71 2.02
N THR A 178 -20.39 -17.02 3.25
CA THR A 178 -20.08 -18.29 3.92
C THR A 178 -21.35 -18.94 4.43
N PRO A 179 -21.50 -20.27 4.29
CA PRO A 179 -22.62 -21.01 4.89
C PRO A 179 -22.52 -20.99 6.44
N ALA A 180 -23.62 -21.38 7.09
CA ALA A 180 -23.61 -21.59 8.53
C ALA A 180 -22.56 -22.63 8.92
N GLY A 181 -21.80 -22.35 9.99
CA GLY A 181 -20.67 -23.19 10.42
C GLY A 181 -19.35 -22.95 9.67
N ALA A 182 -19.32 -21.95 8.79
CA ALA A 182 -18.07 -21.48 8.19
C ALA A 182 -17.86 -19.99 8.52
N ARG A 183 -16.59 -19.58 8.69
CA ARG A 183 -16.24 -18.18 8.92
C ARG A 183 -14.94 -17.81 8.19
N ILE A 184 -14.84 -16.55 7.80
CA ILE A 184 -13.60 -16.01 7.25
C ILE A 184 -12.64 -15.72 8.41
N ALA A 185 -11.47 -16.33 8.38
CA ALA A 185 -10.42 -16.09 9.37
C ALA A 185 -9.57 -14.89 9.00
N PHE A 186 -9.20 -14.77 7.72
CA PHE A 186 -8.56 -13.57 7.19
C PHE A 186 -8.80 -13.39 5.69
N VAL A 187 -8.61 -12.15 5.25
CA VAL A 187 -8.53 -11.74 3.85
C VAL A 187 -7.29 -10.88 3.69
N LYS A 188 -6.38 -11.27 2.81
CA LYS A 188 -5.14 -10.52 2.56
C LYS A 188 -4.92 -10.36 1.06
N GLN A 189 -4.59 -9.16 0.61
CA GLN A 189 -3.90 -9.00 -0.65
C GLN A 189 -2.48 -9.57 -0.49
N VAL A 190 -1.98 -10.32 -1.45
CA VAL A 190 -0.65 -10.95 -1.38
C VAL A 190 0.23 -10.63 -2.59
N ALA A 191 -0.35 -10.04 -3.62
CA ALA A 191 0.38 -9.43 -4.73
C ALA A 191 -0.43 -8.25 -5.30
N PRO A 192 0.21 -7.16 -5.67
CA PRO A 192 1.66 -6.90 -5.75
C PRO A 192 2.33 -6.60 -4.40
N THR A 193 1.55 -6.38 -3.35
CA THR A 193 1.99 -6.11 -1.98
C THR A 193 1.18 -6.91 -0.98
N VAL A 194 1.78 -7.23 0.17
CA VAL A 194 1.05 -7.81 1.31
C VAL A 194 0.28 -6.71 2.03
N GLU A 195 -1.04 -6.86 2.09
CA GLU A 195 -1.94 -5.96 2.83
C GLU A 195 -3.04 -6.77 3.50
N ASP A 196 -3.21 -6.61 4.81
CA ASP A 196 -4.27 -7.29 5.57
C ASP A 196 -5.59 -6.50 5.48
N LEU A 197 -6.58 -7.09 4.84
CA LEU A 197 -7.91 -6.50 4.63
C LEU A 197 -8.95 -7.04 5.63
N THR A 198 -8.57 -7.93 6.53
CA THR A 198 -9.50 -8.64 7.42
C THR A 198 -10.36 -7.69 8.23
N HIS A 199 -9.77 -6.63 8.75
CA HIS A 199 -10.45 -5.62 9.57
C HIS A 199 -11.34 -4.65 8.77
N ARG A 200 -11.27 -4.67 7.43
CA ARG A 200 -12.05 -3.79 6.54
C ARG A 200 -13.39 -4.37 6.12
N ARG A 201 -13.79 -5.46 6.75
CA ARG A 201 -15.06 -6.11 6.49
C ARG A 201 -16.23 -5.16 6.77
N VAL A 202 -17.08 -5.00 5.78
CA VAL A 202 -18.37 -4.31 5.87
C VAL A 202 -19.47 -5.35 5.75
N GLU A 203 -20.44 -5.34 6.64
CA GLU A 203 -21.57 -6.28 6.56
C GLU A 203 -22.44 -5.95 5.34
N ALA A 204 -22.65 -6.96 4.48
CA ALA A 204 -23.37 -6.82 3.22
C ALA A 204 -24.66 -7.69 3.17
N GLY A 205 -25.16 -8.11 4.31
CA GLY A 205 -26.33 -8.96 4.47
C GLY A 205 -26.03 -10.27 5.19
N ASN A 206 -27.01 -11.17 5.23
CA ASN A 206 -26.86 -12.42 5.97
C ASN A 206 -25.73 -13.28 5.41
N GLN A 207 -24.74 -13.60 6.27
CA GLN A 207 -23.56 -14.41 5.94
C GLN A 207 -22.67 -13.80 4.83
N ARG A 208 -22.78 -12.49 4.54
CA ARG A 208 -22.01 -11.78 3.53
C ARG A 208 -21.14 -10.71 4.18
N GLY A 209 -19.92 -10.59 3.71
CA GLY A 209 -19.02 -9.51 4.06
C GLY A 209 -18.36 -8.95 2.81
N ASP A 210 -18.30 -7.65 2.71
CA ASP A 210 -17.64 -6.91 1.66
C ASP A 210 -16.31 -6.38 2.13
N TYR A 211 -15.29 -6.51 1.29
CA TYR A 211 -13.94 -6.01 1.52
C TYR A 211 -13.57 -5.07 0.38
N PRO A 212 -13.45 -3.76 0.65
CA PRO A 212 -13.08 -2.78 -0.37
C PRO A 212 -11.69 -3.06 -0.94
N LEU A 213 -11.56 -3.05 -2.27
CA LEU A 213 -10.32 -3.27 -3.00
C LEU A 213 -9.77 -1.98 -3.65
N GLY A 214 -10.55 -0.91 -3.62
CA GLY A 214 -10.21 0.37 -4.24
C GLY A 214 -10.35 0.39 -5.76
N SER A 215 -9.74 1.38 -6.38
CA SER A 215 -9.82 1.58 -7.83
C SER A 215 -8.84 0.69 -8.61
N TRP A 216 -9.26 0.28 -9.80
CA TRP A 216 -8.51 -0.64 -10.66
C TRP A 216 -8.33 -0.11 -12.08
N GLY A 217 -7.16 -0.41 -12.67
CA GLY A 217 -6.88 -0.28 -14.09
C GLY A 217 -6.60 -1.64 -14.73
N ALA A 218 -5.76 -1.67 -15.76
CA ALA A 218 -5.27 -2.90 -16.38
C ALA A 218 -4.17 -3.53 -15.50
N GLU A 219 -4.59 -4.16 -14.43
CA GLU A 219 -3.70 -4.73 -13.40
C GLU A 219 -4.23 -6.06 -12.88
N ASP A 220 -3.33 -6.86 -12.29
CA ASP A 220 -3.65 -8.10 -11.61
C ASP A 220 -3.29 -7.98 -10.13
N ARG A 221 -4.15 -8.50 -9.26
CA ARG A 221 -3.87 -8.65 -7.82
C ARG A 221 -4.24 -10.04 -7.36
N ASP A 222 -3.46 -10.57 -6.43
CA ASP A 222 -3.73 -11.88 -5.82
C ASP A 222 -4.17 -11.71 -4.37
N TYR A 223 -5.15 -12.50 -3.96
CA TYR A 223 -5.69 -12.48 -2.61
C TYR A 223 -5.66 -13.86 -1.98
N HIS A 224 -5.27 -13.92 -0.71
CA HIS A 224 -5.45 -15.09 0.14
C HIS A 224 -6.67 -14.91 1.04
N ILE A 225 -7.53 -15.91 1.02
CA ILE A 225 -8.71 -15.98 1.88
C ILE A 225 -8.59 -17.28 2.67
N GLN A 226 -8.62 -17.20 4.00
CA GLN A 226 -8.70 -18.36 4.87
C GLN A 226 -10.12 -18.49 5.39
N VAL A 227 -10.70 -19.66 5.14
CA VAL A 227 -12.04 -20.04 5.63
C VAL A 227 -11.89 -21.16 6.64
N GLU A 228 -12.43 -20.96 7.83
CA GLU A 228 -12.57 -22.03 8.81
C GLU A 228 -13.94 -22.68 8.67
N VAL A 229 -13.95 -24.01 8.72
CA VAL A 229 -15.16 -24.82 8.58
C VAL A 229 -15.28 -25.81 9.74
N GLU A 230 -16.49 -26.15 10.12
CA GLU A 230 -16.71 -27.17 11.13
C GLU A 230 -16.23 -28.55 10.66
N PRO A 231 -15.69 -29.39 11.55
CA PRO A 231 -15.29 -30.75 11.23
C PRO A 231 -16.44 -31.56 10.63
N ALA A 232 -16.11 -32.40 9.65
CA ALA A 232 -17.07 -33.33 9.06
C ALA A 232 -16.41 -34.72 8.83
N ALA A 233 -17.22 -35.74 8.55
CA ALA A 233 -16.73 -37.07 8.29
C ALA A 233 -15.88 -37.12 7.00
N ALA A 234 -14.86 -37.96 6.97
CA ALA A 234 -14.04 -38.19 5.78
C ALA A 234 -14.91 -38.58 4.58
N GLY A 235 -14.55 -38.07 3.41
CA GLY A 235 -15.31 -38.24 2.17
C GLY A 235 -16.41 -37.22 1.95
N ARG A 236 -16.66 -36.28 2.89
CA ARG A 236 -17.61 -35.18 2.70
C ARG A 236 -16.96 -34.07 1.94
N GLU A 237 -17.74 -33.43 1.09
CA GLU A 237 -17.43 -32.19 0.39
C GLU A 237 -18.54 -31.19 0.67
N LYS A 238 -18.18 -29.94 1.00
CA LYS A 238 -19.13 -28.84 1.23
C LYS A 238 -18.58 -27.54 0.67
N LEU A 239 -19.47 -26.68 0.22
CA LEU A 239 -19.13 -25.30 -0.09
C LEU A 239 -18.71 -24.59 1.20
N ALA A 240 -17.48 -24.07 1.24
CA ALA A 240 -16.93 -23.30 2.36
C ALA A 240 -17.14 -21.81 2.20
N ALA A 241 -17.02 -21.29 0.97
CA ALA A 241 -17.29 -19.89 0.66
C ALA A 241 -17.63 -19.70 -0.82
N ARG A 242 -18.38 -18.65 -1.10
CA ARG A 242 -18.53 -18.05 -2.44
C ARG A 242 -17.79 -16.74 -2.45
N VAL A 243 -16.94 -16.55 -3.43
CA VAL A 243 -16.12 -15.37 -3.64
C VAL A 243 -16.66 -14.65 -4.87
N SER A 244 -17.08 -13.40 -4.71
CA SER A 244 -17.55 -12.58 -5.83
C SER A 244 -16.74 -11.30 -5.90
N VAL A 245 -16.39 -10.85 -7.09
CA VAL A 245 -15.84 -9.51 -7.35
C VAL A 245 -16.98 -8.64 -7.86
N VAL A 246 -17.20 -7.51 -7.19
CA VAL A 246 -18.33 -6.63 -7.44
C VAL A 246 -17.82 -5.25 -7.84
N ALA A 247 -18.33 -4.72 -8.95
CA ALA A 247 -18.10 -3.35 -9.42
C ALA A 247 -19.42 -2.57 -9.29
N GLY A 248 -19.49 -1.68 -8.31
CA GLY A 248 -20.75 -1.03 -7.95
C GLY A 248 -21.79 -2.05 -7.47
N GLU A 249 -22.82 -2.32 -8.27
CA GLU A 249 -23.84 -3.34 -7.99
C GLU A 249 -23.68 -4.61 -8.83
N GLU A 250 -22.78 -4.60 -9.82
CA GLU A 250 -22.60 -5.70 -10.76
C GLU A 250 -21.54 -6.70 -10.27
N VAL A 251 -21.90 -8.00 -10.31
CA VAL A 251 -20.93 -9.10 -10.09
C VAL A 251 -20.16 -9.33 -11.37
N VAL A 252 -18.88 -8.97 -11.39
CA VAL A 252 -18.00 -9.09 -12.57
C VAL A 252 -17.17 -10.38 -12.57
N GLY A 253 -17.16 -11.12 -11.47
CA GLY A 253 -16.48 -12.41 -11.37
C GLY A 253 -16.93 -13.17 -10.14
N GLU A 254 -16.93 -14.52 -10.24
CA GLU A 254 -17.34 -15.39 -9.14
C GLU A 254 -16.50 -16.66 -9.11
N GLY A 255 -16.22 -17.16 -7.90
CA GLY A 255 -15.56 -18.43 -7.64
C GLY A 255 -16.11 -19.10 -6.40
N LEU A 256 -15.94 -20.42 -6.33
CA LEU A 256 -16.37 -21.23 -5.20
C LEU A 256 -15.15 -21.83 -4.48
N VAL A 257 -15.22 -21.85 -3.16
CA VAL A 257 -14.23 -22.52 -2.30
C VAL A 257 -14.91 -23.73 -1.67
N ASN A 258 -14.47 -24.92 -2.04
CA ASN A 258 -14.97 -26.17 -1.48
C ASN A 258 -14.00 -26.72 -0.43
N ALA A 259 -14.55 -27.22 0.66
CA ALA A 259 -13.82 -27.97 1.67
C ALA A 259 -14.09 -29.47 1.49
N VAL A 260 -13.02 -30.25 1.50
CA VAL A 260 -13.07 -31.72 1.39
C VAL A 260 -12.42 -32.32 2.62
N TRP A 261 -13.15 -33.17 3.33
CA TRP A 261 -12.60 -33.92 4.47
C TRP A 261 -12.07 -35.26 4.00
N THR A 262 -10.85 -35.55 4.35
CA THR A 262 -10.17 -36.78 3.95
C THR A 262 -9.48 -37.46 5.14
N ALA A 263 -9.45 -38.77 5.14
CA ALA A 263 -8.64 -39.56 6.08
C ALA A 263 -7.17 -39.72 5.62
N ASP A 264 -6.86 -39.30 4.38
CA ASP A 264 -5.54 -39.30 3.82
C ASP A 264 -4.73 -38.11 4.38
N THR A 265 -3.77 -38.42 5.25
CA THR A 265 -2.94 -37.42 5.94
C THR A 265 -2.01 -36.67 4.97
N GLU A 266 -1.58 -37.31 3.88
CA GLU A 266 -0.76 -36.63 2.86
C GLU A 266 -1.57 -35.58 2.13
N LYS A 267 -2.81 -35.89 1.73
CA LYS A 267 -3.70 -34.94 1.08
C LYS A 267 -4.11 -33.80 2.01
N SER A 268 -4.40 -34.08 3.28
CA SER A 268 -4.79 -33.07 4.26
C SER A 268 -3.65 -32.15 4.64
N ALA A 269 -2.41 -32.60 4.57
CA ALA A 269 -1.21 -31.81 4.84
C ALA A 269 -0.68 -31.06 3.61
N GLN A 270 -1.25 -31.28 2.43
CA GLN A 270 -0.78 -30.72 1.18
C GLN A 270 -1.18 -29.26 1.05
N ILE A 271 -0.20 -28.37 1.06
CA ILE A 271 -0.40 -26.93 0.82
C ILE A 271 -0.15 -26.65 -0.66
N SER A 272 -1.04 -25.93 -1.33
CA SER A 272 -0.81 -25.54 -2.72
C SER A 272 0.47 -24.69 -2.81
N ARG A 273 1.25 -24.89 -3.89
CA ARG A 273 2.51 -24.17 -4.13
C ARG A 273 2.31 -22.65 -4.13
N ARG A 274 1.18 -22.14 -4.66
CA ARG A 274 0.85 -20.72 -4.64
C ARG A 274 0.60 -20.21 -3.22
N VAL A 275 -0.16 -20.96 -2.42
CA VAL A 275 -0.42 -20.60 -1.02
C VAL A 275 0.88 -20.58 -0.22
N ALA A 276 1.73 -21.59 -0.38
CA ALA A 276 3.04 -21.66 0.29
C ALA A 276 3.94 -20.49 -0.11
N HIS A 277 4.00 -20.14 -1.40
CA HIS A 277 4.79 -19.01 -1.89
C HIS A 277 4.37 -17.70 -1.23
N TYR A 278 3.07 -17.37 -1.27
CA TYR A 278 2.59 -16.10 -0.71
C TYR A 278 2.58 -16.06 0.82
N THR A 279 2.48 -17.22 1.48
CA THR A 279 2.72 -17.30 2.93
C THR A 279 4.16 -16.95 3.26
N GLY A 280 5.13 -17.43 2.47
CA GLY A 280 6.54 -17.05 2.57
C GLY A 280 6.78 -15.55 2.32
N GLN A 281 6.07 -14.94 1.37
CA GLN A 281 6.17 -13.49 1.13
C GLN A 281 5.62 -12.68 2.31
N ALA A 282 4.54 -13.11 2.95
CA ALA A 282 4.01 -12.46 4.14
C ALA A 282 4.98 -12.60 5.33
N GLU A 283 5.59 -13.78 5.51
CA GLU A 283 6.64 -14.01 6.52
C GLU A 283 7.87 -13.13 6.25
N LEU A 284 8.28 -13.01 4.98
CA LEU A 284 9.38 -12.13 4.57
C LEU A 284 9.11 -10.67 4.98
N ALA A 285 7.93 -10.14 4.67
CA ALA A 285 7.57 -8.78 5.05
C ALA A 285 7.62 -8.57 6.57
N ALA A 286 7.07 -9.51 7.34
CA ALA A 286 7.10 -9.46 8.80
C ALA A 286 8.54 -9.53 9.34
N ALA A 287 9.37 -10.44 8.82
CA ALA A 287 10.76 -10.60 9.23
C ALA A 287 11.60 -9.33 8.98
N VAL A 288 11.39 -8.64 7.85
CA VAL A 288 12.04 -7.37 7.56
C VAL A 288 11.63 -6.31 8.59
N GLN A 289 10.34 -6.12 8.82
CA GLN A 289 9.83 -5.10 9.73
C GLN A 289 10.25 -5.34 11.18
N GLU A 290 10.15 -6.58 11.65
CA GLU A 290 10.62 -6.96 12.99
C GLU A 290 12.13 -6.80 13.14
N GLY A 291 12.90 -7.18 12.14
CA GLY A 291 14.36 -7.04 12.12
C GLY A 291 14.81 -5.59 12.17
N LEU A 292 14.17 -4.70 11.40
CA LEU A 292 14.46 -3.26 11.42
C LEU A 292 14.02 -2.62 12.74
N SER A 293 12.87 -3.03 13.29
CA SER A 293 12.43 -2.55 14.62
C SER A 293 13.40 -2.95 15.72
N ALA A 294 13.86 -4.21 15.74
CA ALA A 294 14.88 -4.68 16.68
C ALA A 294 16.20 -3.91 16.53
N ARG A 295 16.63 -3.63 15.29
CA ARG A 295 17.81 -2.81 15.03
C ARG A 295 17.68 -1.40 15.60
N LYS A 296 16.52 -0.74 15.39
CA LYS A 296 16.24 0.60 15.96
C LYS A 296 16.28 0.62 17.48
N SER A 297 15.83 -0.47 18.14
CA SER A 297 15.88 -0.61 19.61
C SER A 297 17.25 -1.07 20.15
N GLY A 298 18.21 -1.37 19.29
CA GLY A 298 19.55 -1.85 19.68
C GLY A 298 19.61 -3.35 20.00
N ASP A 299 18.57 -4.12 19.76
CA ASP A 299 18.56 -5.59 19.91
C ASP A 299 19.22 -6.25 18.69
N VAL A 300 20.55 -6.25 18.71
CA VAL A 300 21.39 -6.79 17.62
C VAL A 300 21.14 -8.28 17.36
N PRO A 301 21.02 -9.16 18.38
CA PRO A 301 20.74 -10.58 18.14
C PRO A 301 19.43 -10.82 17.40
N THR A 302 18.34 -10.22 17.86
CA THR A 302 17.02 -10.34 17.21
C THR A 302 17.03 -9.74 15.81
N ALA A 303 17.61 -8.56 15.64
CA ALA A 303 17.74 -7.92 14.32
C ALA A 303 18.47 -8.82 13.33
N THR A 304 19.61 -9.39 13.74
CA THR A 304 20.42 -10.29 12.90
C THR A 304 19.63 -11.53 12.51
N ALA A 305 18.98 -12.20 13.47
CA ALA A 305 18.22 -13.41 13.22
C ALA A 305 17.02 -13.16 12.25
N LYS A 306 16.29 -12.08 12.49
CA LYS A 306 15.13 -11.73 11.65
C LYS A 306 15.53 -11.32 10.23
N LEU A 307 16.56 -10.51 10.06
CA LEU A 307 17.03 -10.09 8.74
C LEU A 307 17.74 -11.22 7.98
N GLN A 308 18.40 -12.16 8.69
CA GLN A 308 18.90 -13.39 8.06
C GLN A 308 17.73 -14.22 7.53
N ARG A 309 16.70 -14.46 8.34
CA ARG A 309 15.50 -15.19 7.91
C ARG A 309 14.82 -14.51 6.72
N ALA A 310 14.75 -13.18 6.73
CA ALA A 310 14.24 -12.42 5.59
C ALA A 310 15.05 -12.66 4.31
N MET A 311 16.39 -12.71 4.40
CA MET A 311 17.24 -12.99 3.24
C MET A 311 16.98 -14.40 2.68
N GLU A 312 16.88 -15.40 3.55
CA GLU A 312 16.57 -16.77 3.15
C GLU A 312 15.23 -16.84 2.38
N LEU A 313 14.18 -16.23 2.95
CA LEU A 313 12.84 -16.19 2.33
C LEU A 313 12.84 -15.40 1.01
N ALA A 314 13.59 -14.31 0.91
CA ALA A 314 13.70 -13.53 -0.31
C ALA A 314 14.36 -14.35 -1.44
N VAL A 315 15.41 -15.10 -1.13
CA VAL A 315 16.09 -15.97 -2.09
C VAL A 315 15.19 -17.15 -2.49
N GLU A 316 14.59 -17.86 -1.53
CA GLU A 316 13.70 -18.97 -1.77
C GLU A 316 12.49 -18.61 -2.66
N SER A 317 11.93 -17.42 -2.46
CA SER A 317 10.77 -16.94 -3.20
C SER A 317 11.12 -16.21 -4.50
N GLY A 318 12.40 -16.01 -4.80
CA GLY A 318 12.83 -15.25 -5.97
C GLY A 318 12.50 -13.76 -5.90
N ASN A 319 12.38 -13.21 -4.67
CA ASN A 319 12.19 -11.77 -4.45
C ASN A 319 13.54 -11.03 -4.49
N ASP A 320 14.10 -10.94 -5.69
CA ASP A 320 15.43 -10.34 -5.91
C ASP A 320 15.48 -8.86 -5.50
N GLY A 321 14.36 -8.15 -5.62
CA GLY A 321 14.23 -6.75 -5.20
C GLY A 321 14.47 -6.60 -3.69
N THR A 322 13.79 -7.37 -2.87
CA THR A 322 13.97 -7.36 -1.41
C THR A 322 15.34 -7.91 -1.02
N ALA A 323 15.83 -8.96 -1.67
CA ALA A 323 17.17 -9.51 -1.43
C ALA A 323 18.27 -8.45 -1.68
N LYS A 324 18.13 -7.65 -2.74
CA LYS A 324 19.05 -6.54 -3.04
C LYS A 324 19.06 -5.49 -1.93
N LEU A 325 17.89 -5.09 -1.45
CA LEU A 325 17.75 -4.11 -0.37
C LEU A 325 18.33 -4.64 0.96
N LEU A 326 18.08 -5.91 1.27
CA LEU A 326 18.65 -6.57 2.46
C LEU A 326 20.17 -6.55 2.47
N ARG A 327 20.85 -6.72 1.33
CA ARG A 327 22.31 -6.60 1.22
C ARG A 327 22.84 -5.22 1.58
N GLY A 328 22.02 -4.19 1.53
CA GLY A 328 22.36 -2.85 2.02
C GLY A 328 22.46 -2.78 3.55
N VAL A 329 21.77 -3.69 4.26
CA VAL A 329 21.65 -3.66 5.73
C VAL A 329 22.44 -4.79 6.41
N ILE A 330 22.56 -5.97 5.77
CA ILE A 330 23.30 -7.12 6.28
C ILE A 330 24.38 -7.57 5.30
N GLU A 331 25.41 -8.21 5.86
CA GLU A 331 26.40 -8.97 5.13
C GLU A 331 26.16 -10.46 5.37
N VAL A 332 26.13 -11.24 4.29
CA VAL A 332 25.99 -12.70 4.37
C VAL A 332 27.30 -13.32 3.93
N ASP A 333 27.89 -14.17 4.79
CA ASP A 333 29.05 -14.98 4.44
C ASP A 333 28.56 -16.13 3.51
N GLU A 334 28.93 -16.08 2.25
CA GLU A 334 28.49 -17.07 1.24
C GLU A 334 28.91 -18.51 1.58
N ARG A 335 30.00 -18.68 2.34
CA ARG A 335 30.50 -20.00 2.70
C ARG A 335 29.74 -20.63 3.87
N THR A 336 29.31 -19.81 4.84
CA THR A 336 28.64 -20.29 6.07
C THR A 336 27.15 -20.01 6.10
N GLY A 337 26.65 -19.13 5.22
CA GLY A 337 25.28 -18.63 5.24
C GLY A 337 24.97 -17.71 6.43
N THR A 338 25.99 -17.36 7.23
CA THR A 338 25.79 -16.55 8.44
C THR A 338 25.67 -15.06 8.09
N ALA A 339 24.63 -14.41 8.59
CA ALA A 339 24.44 -12.98 8.42
C ALA A 339 25.06 -12.17 9.57
N ARG A 340 25.48 -10.95 9.26
CA ARG A 340 25.89 -9.93 10.23
C ARG A 340 25.28 -8.60 9.84
N LEU A 341 24.86 -7.81 10.82
CA LEU A 341 24.45 -6.43 10.57
C LEU A 341 25.66 -5.62 10.10
N ARG A 342 25.46 -4.81 9.06
CA ARG A 342 26.46 -3.84 8.66
C ARG A 342 26.63 -2.80 9.76
N ARG A 343 27.88 -2.41 10.04
CA ARG A 343 28.18 -1.39 11.05
C ARG A 343 27.64 -0.01 10.65
N GLU A 344 27.77 0.31 9.36
CA GLU A 344 27.30 1.54 8.78
C GLU A 344 26.26 1.18 7.71
N VAL A 345 25.04 1.70 7.87
CA VAL A 345 23.93 1.55 6.93
C VAL A 345 23.45 2.95 6.61
N ALA A 346 23.36 3.27 5.33
CA ALA A 346 22.77 4.54 4.92
C ALA A 346 21.29 4.57 5.33
N ALA A 347 20.84 5.68 5.92
CA ALA A 347 19.44 5.82 6.34
C ALA A 347 18.46 5.59 5.19
N ALA A 348 18.83 6.01 3.98
CA ALA A 348 18.03 5.77 2.78
C ALA A 348 17.85 4.28 2.45
N ASP A 349 18.90 3.45 2.65
CA ASP A 349 18.84 2.01 2.38
C ASP A 349 17.92 1.30 3.39
N GLU A 350 18.02 1.67 4.67
CA GLU A 350 17.15 1.14 5.72
C GLU A 350 15.70 1.54 5.50
N MET A 351 15.44 2.79 5.16
CA MET A 351 14.10 3.29 4.87
C MET A 351 13.52 2.69 3.58
N ALA A 352 14.34 2.46 2.56
CA ALA A 352 13.91 1.80 1.33
C ALA A 352 13.53 0.34 1.58
N LEU A 353 14.32 -0.37 2.38
CA LEU A 353 13.99 -1.74 2.80
C LEU A 353 12.67 -1.78 3.57
N ASP A 354 12.48 -0.86 4.51
CA ASP A 354 11.26 -0.76 5.31
C ASP A 354 10.04 -0.42 4.44
N ALA A 355 10.09 0.66 3.66
CA ALA A 355 8.99 1.11 2.80
C ALA A 355 8.55 0.05 1.78
N ARG A 356 9.50 -0.72 1.26
CA ARG A 356 9.27 -1.75 0.23
C ARG A 356 9.14 -3.16 0.79
N SER A 357 9.14 -3.34 2.11
CA SER A 357 9.09 -4.65 2.78
C SER A 357 7.87 -5.49 2.41
N THR A 358 6.75 -4.86 2.10
CA THR A 358 5.50 -5.52 1.72
C THR A 358 5.40 -5.86 0.24
N ARG A 359 6.35 -5.45 -0.60
CA ARG A 359 6.36 -5.80 -2.04
C ARG A 359 6.64 -7.29 -2.22
N THR A 360 5.85 -7.93 -3.08
CA THR A 360 5.93 -9.37 -3.31
C THR A 360 6.42 -9.70 -4.72
N ALA A 361 7.10 -10.85 -4.83
CA ALA A 361 7.37 -11.47 -6.12
C ALA A 361 6.22 -12.41 -6.47
N ARG A 362 5.74 -12.37 -7.71
CA ARG A 362 4.70 -13.30 -8.18
C ARG A 362 5.26 -14.70 -8.36
N VAL A 363 4.39 -15.70 -8.16
CA VAL A 363 4.70 -17.09 -8.55
C VAL A 363 5.08 -17.12 -10.03
N ARG A 364 6.24 -17.66 -10.34
CA ARG A 364 6.64 -17.89 -11.74
C ARG A 364 5.64 -18.85 -12.37
N LYS A 365 5.06 -18.48 -13.52
CA LYS A 365 4.31 -19.43 -14.35
C LYS A 365 5.31 -20.47 -14.80
N GLU A 366 5.05 -21.73 -14.51
CA GLU A 366 5.76 -22.83 -15.18
C GLU A 366 5.23 -22.84 -16.62
N ASP A 367 6.18 -22.80 -17.59
CA ASP A 367 5.90 -23.00 -19.01
C ASP A 367 5.44 -24.44 -19.28
#